data_ded01afc1459cecf94fdea7e1e945a89
#
_entry.id   ded01afc1459cecf94fdea7e1e945a89
#
_cell.length_a   1.000
_cell.length_b   1.000
_cell.length_c   1.000
_cell.angle_alpha   90.00
_cell.angle_beta   90.00
_cell.angle_gamma   90.00
#
_symmetry.space_group_name_H-M   'P 1'
#
loop_
_entity.id
_entity.type
_entity.pdbx_description
1 polymer ?
#
loop_
_entity_poly.entity_id
_entity_poly.type
_entity_poly.pdbx_seq_one_letter_code
_entity_poly.pdbx_strand_id
1 'polypeptide(L)'
;MTHANAPLTPEGRRRLASSIVDDGLSVRVAAQRFQCAPATAFRWSRRYRAGLPLTDRSSRPASSPNRLSLRSERRIIALRFTRRWGPHRIAWHLGIPRSTVGRVLARYRMPLLHHLDQATGLPIRKPKPVRYEMSGPGELVHVDIKKLGRIPDGGGWRAHGRGSKQDHRAGSARDKAARRGASPSRGYVFLHHAVDAFSRLAYSERLSDERGETAAGFWIRARAFFAEHGITVTAVMTDNGACYRSRVFTAALGTGVKHRRTRPFRPQTNGKVERFNRTLAAEWAYARPYASEADRQAAYPEWLHHYNHHRPHSGIGGLVPSARVHNLTGKNT
;
A
#
# COMPACT_ATOMS: atom_id res chain seq x y z
N MET A 1 -14.98 -23.25 21.93
CA MET A 1 -15.57 -21.90 22.07
C MET A 1 -17.04 -22.03 21.77
N THR A 2 -17.89 -21.50 22.61
CA THR A 2 -19.34 -21.43 22.37
C THR A 2 -19.61 -20.27 21.40
N HIS A 3 -20.51 -20.48 20.43
CA HIS A 3 -20.93 -19.40 19.53
C HIS A 3 -21.59 -18.28 20.34
N ALA A 4 -21.26 -17.00 20.08
CA ALA A 4 -21.77 -15.86 20.85
C ALA A 4 -23.32 -15.80 20.90
N ASN A 5 -23.97 -16.27 19.83
CA ASN A 5 -25.44 -16.31 19.70
C ASN A 5 -26.04 -17.70 19.99
N ALA A 6 -25.34 -18.55 20.73
CA ALA A 6 -25.92 -19.84 21.10
C ALA A 6 -27.09 -19.65 22.07
N PRO A 7 -28.29 -20.20 21.78
CA PRO A 7 -29.48 -20.06 22.66
C PRO A 7 -29.26 -20.59 24.08
N LEU A 8 -28.35 -21.55 24.24
CA LEU A 8 -27.94 -22.12 25.50
C LEU A 8 -26.41 -22.02 25.65
N THR A 9 -25.96 -21.32 26.67
CA THR A 9 -24.57 -21.32 27.11
C THR A 9 -24.20 -22.71 27.71
N PRO A 10 -22.92 -23.06 27.87
CA PRO A 10 -22.52 -24.30 28.54
C PRO A 10 -23.15 -24.48 29.93
N GLU A 11 -23.28 -23.41 30.70
CA GLU A 11 -23.97 -23.40 31.98
C GLU A 11 -25.49 -23.59 31.83
N GLY A 12 -26.13 -22.93 30.85
CA GLY A 12 -27.53 -23.18 30.52
C GLY A 12 -27.81 -24.61 30.11
N ARG A 13 -26.89 -25.24 29.38
CA ARG A 13 -26.95 -26.68 29.01
C ARG A 13 -26.83 -27.58 30.23
N ARG A 14 -25.96 -27.22 31.17
CA ARG A 14 -25.79 -27.94 32.43
C ARG A 14 -27.07 -27.91 33.25
N ARG A 15 -27.63 -26.70 33.47
CA ARG A 15 -28.90 -26.52 34.22
C ARG A 15 -30.07 -27.25 33.57
N LEU A 16 -30.19 -27.17 32.23
CA LEU A 16 -31.21 -27.91 31.47
C LEU A 16 -31.05 -29.44 31.66
N ALA A 17 -29.83 -29.94 31.58
CA ALA A 17 -29.56 -31.37 31.68
C ALA A 17 -29.73 -31.87 33.12
N SER A 18 -29.29 -31.11 34.12
CA SER A 18 -29.48 -31.40 35.53
C SER A 18 -30.96 -31.48 35.88
N SER A 19 -31.77 -30.49 35.43
CA SER A 19 -33.21 -30.52 35.68
C SER A 19 -33.92 -31.75 35.16
N ILE A 20 -33.41 -32.41 34.10
CA ILE A 20 -33.96 -33.65 33.58
C ILE A 20 -33.39 -34.87 34.28
N VAL A 21 -32.10 -34.90 34.59
CA VAL A 21 -31.39 -36.07 35.10
C VAL A 21 -31.47 -36.17 36.62
N ASP A 22 -31.27 -35.04 37.31
CA ASP A 22 -31.19 -35.00 38.77
C ASP A 22 -32.55 -34.64 39.41
N ASP A 23 -33.26 -33.63 38.82
CA ASP A 23 -34.56 -33.17 39.35
C ASP A 23 -35.78 -33.95 38.77
N GLY A 24 -35.56 -34.89 37.83
CA GLY A 24 -36.61 -35.77 37.30
C GLY A 24 -37.62 -35.10 36.36
N LEU A 25 -37.37 -33.89 35.87
CA LEU A 25 -38.31 -33.25 34.95
C LEU A 25 -38.39 -33.99 33.61
N SER A 26 -39.60 -34.03 33.03
CA SER A 26 -39.73 -34.62 31.69
C SER A 26 -39.02 -33.74 30.66
N VAL A 27 -38.46 -34.38 29.60
CA VAL A 27 -37.74 -33.70 28.53
C VAL A 27 -38.57 -32.58 27.89
N ARG A 28 -39.92 -32.79 27.75
CA ARG A 28 -40.80 -31.77 27.16
C ARG A 28 -40.96 -30.56 28.06
N VAL A 29 -41.16 -30.74 29.35
CA VAL A 29 -41.34 -29.66 30.34
C VAL A 29 -40.01 -28.87 30.47
N ALA A 30 -38.88 -29.54 30.56
CA ALA A 30 -37.57 -28.92 30.59
C ALA A 30 -37.28 -28.12 29.32
N ALA A 31 -37.58 -28.67 28.14
CA ALA A 31 -37.42 -27.97 26.86
C ALA A 31 -38.22 -26.70 26.77
N GLN A 32 -39.48 -26.73 27.22
CA GLN A 32 -40.34 -25.55 27.29
C GLN A 32 -39.81 -24.48 28.26
N ARG A 33 -39.39 -24.91 29.48
CA ARG A 33 -38.80 -24.01 30.47
C ARG A 33 -37.54 -23.30 30.02
N PHE A 34 -36.69 -23.99 29.28
CA PHE A 34 -35.44 -23.45 28.75
C PHE A 34 -35.53 -22.94 27.29
N GLN A 35 -36.75 -22.81 26.75
CA GLN A 35 -37.05 -22.31 25.42
C GLN A 35 -36.22 -22.97 24.30
N CYS A 36 -36.10 -24.28 24.34
CA CYS A 36 -35.39 -25.06 23.33
C CYS A 36 -36.24 -26.23 22.81
N ALA A 37 -35.82 -26.78 21.66
CA ALA A 37 -36.50 -27.97 21.12
C ALA A 37 -36.28 -29.20 22.02
N PRO A 38 -37.30 -30.08 22.19
CA PRO A 38 -37.19 -31.33 22.97
C PRO A 38 -35.98 -32.20 22.58
N ALA A 39 -35.67 -32.26 21.27
CA ALA A 39 -34.50 -32.99 20.77
C ALA A 39 -33.17 -32.39 21.31
N THR A 40 -33.12 -31.07 21.51
CA THR A 40 -31.97 -30.40 22.10
C THR A 40 -31.85 -30.72 23.59
N ALA A 41 -32.95 -30.66 24.34
CA ALA A 41 -32.99 -31.05 25.75
C ALA A 41 -32.56 -32.52 25.95
N PHE A 42 -33.09 -33.44 25.14
CA PHE A 42 -32.73 -34.85 25.15
C PHE A 42 -31.23 -35.09 24.86
N ARG A 43 -30.69 -34.40 23.85
CA ARG A 43 -29.27 -34.51 23.51
C ARG A 43 -28.35 -34.06 24.63
N TRP A 44 -28.68 -32.97 25.30
CA TRP A 44 -27.86 -32.45 26.40
C TRP A 44 -28.02 -33.30 27.68
N SER A 45 -29.22 -33.79 28.01
CA SER A 45 -29.42 -34.70 29.14
C SER A 45 -28.69 -36.04 28.97
N ARG A 46 -28.69 -36.58 27.71
CA ARG A 46 -27.93 -37.80 27.40
C ARG A 46 -26.41 -37.60 27.57
N ARG A 47 -25.89 -36.44 27.13
CA ARG A 47 -24.45 -36.09 27.31
C ARG A 47 -24.10 -35.90 28.78
N TYR A 48 -24.95 -35.24 29.53
CA TYR A 48 -24.77 -35.01 30.96
C TYR A 48 -24.75 -36.36 31.73
N ARG A 49 -25.72 -37.21 31.47
CA ARG A 49 -25.78 -38.56 32.08
C ARG A 49 -24.54 -39.40 31.76
N ALA A 50 -23.95 -39.21 30.60
CA ALA A 50 -22.73 -39.92 30.17
C ALA A 50 -21.43 -39.20 30.64
N GLY A 51 -21.48 -38.18 31.48
CA GLY A 51 -20.31 -37.43 31.96
C GLY A 51 -19.53 -36.68 30.84
N LEU A 52 -20.17 -36.47 29.67
CA LEU A 52 -19.50 -35.84 28.54
C LEU A 52 -19.52 -34.30 28.62
N PRO A 53 -18.51 -33.62 28.09
CA PRO A 53 -18.48 -32.14 28.06
C PRO A 53 -19.71 -31.56 27.38
N LEU A 54 -20.33 -30.53 27.96
CA LEU A 54 -21.49 -29.82 27.44
C LEU A 54 -21.11 -28.64 26.51
N THR A 55 -19.91 -28.63 26.06
CA THR A 55 -19.41 -27.67 25.06
C THR A 55 -19.74 -28.14 23.64
N ASP A 56 -19.73 -27.21 22.68
CA ASP A 56 -19.94 -27.55 21.28
C ASP A 56 -18.79 -28.42 20.75
N ARG A 57 -19.14 -29.43 19.97
CA ARG A 57 -18.15 -30.18 19.21
C ARG A 57 -17.69 -29.38 17.99
N SER A 58 -16.47 -29.65 17.53
CA SER A 58 -16.00 -29.10 16.28
C SER A 58 -16.94 -29.51 15.13
N SER A 59 -17.39 -28.52 14.36
CA SER A 59 -18.17 -28.76 13.13
C SER A 59 -17.27 -29.17 11.95
N ARG A 60 -15.96 -29.20 12.15
CA ARG A 60 -15.01 -29.58 11.10
C ARG A 60 -15.19 -31.07 10.75
N PRO A 61 -15.37 -31.40 9.45
CA PRO A 61 -15.43 -32.78 9.02
C PRO A 61 -14.19 -33.57 9.44
N ALA A 62 -14.37 -34.81 9.88
CA ALA A 62 -13.26 -35.72 10.23
C ALA A 62 -12.38 -36.05 9.02
N SER A 63 -12.98 -36.10 7.82
CA SER A 63 -12.28 -36.34 6.56
C SER A 63 -12.66 -35.29 5.52
N SER A 64 -11.76 -35.02 4.59
CA SER A 64 -11.99 -34.17 3.43
C SER A 64 -11.60 -34.94 2.17
N PRO A 65 -12.58 -35.47 1.41
CA PRO A 65 -12.30 -36.30 0.23
C PRO A 65 -11.43 -35.61 -0.82
N ASN A 66 -11.57 -34.30 -0.96
CA ASN A 66 -10.82 -33.49 -1.92
C ASN A 66 -9.46 -32.99 -1.41
N ARG A 67 -9.02 -33.47 -0.23
CA ARG A 67 -7.71 -33.09 0.29
C ARG A 67 -6.61 -33.85 -0.46
N LEU A 68 -5.54 -33.14 -0.82
CA LEU A 68 -4.34 -33.77 -1.37
C LEU A 68 -3.79 -34.83 -0.42
N SER A 69 -3.24 -35.89 -1.00
CA SER A 69 -2.53 -36.93 -0.23
C SER A 69 -1.33 -36.30 0.50
N LEU A 70 -0.99 -36.82 1.67
CA LEU A 70 0.19 -36.39 2.42
C LEU A 70 1.47 -36.48 1.60
N ARG A 71 1.57 -37.48 0.69
CA ARG A 71 2.70 -37.60 -0.23
C ARG A 71 2.82 -36.40 -1.14
N SER A 72 1.70 -35.93 -1.71
CA SER A 72 1.69 -34.74 -2.57
C SER A 72 1.99 -33.47 -1.79
N GLU A 73 1.44 -33.32 -0.58
CA GLU A 73 1.76 -32.17 0.29
C GLU A 73 3.25 -32.14 0.62
N ARG A 74 3.86 -33.28 0.98
CA ARG A 74 5.31 -33.38 1.25
C ARG A 74 6.16 -33.02 0.03
N ARG A 75 5.77 -33.44 -1.18
CA ARG A 75 6.46 -33.05 -2.42
C ARG A 75 6.43 -31.53 -2.66
N ILE A 76 5.28 -30.90 -2.42
CA ILE A 76 5.16 -29.43 -2.53
C ILE A 76 6.12 -28.76 -1.56
N ILE A 77 6.16 -29.20 -0.31
CA ILE A 77 7.03 -28.63 0.73
C ILE A 77 8.50 -28.88 0.40
N ALA A 78 8.86 -30.05 -0.02
CA ALA A 78 10.23 -30.40 -0.41
C ALA A 78 10.73 -29.50 -1.55
N LEU A 79 9.94 -29.31 -2.61
CA LEU A 79 10.29 -28.43 -3.72
C LEU A 79 10.40 -26.95 -3.27
N ARG A 80 9.54 -26.53 -2.36
CA ARG A 80 9.64 -25.19 -1.77
C ARG A 80 10.93 -25.00 -0.97
N PHE A 81 11.28 -25.98 -0.16
CA PHE A 81 12.43 -25.94 0.72
C PHE A 81 13.75 -26.10 -0.03
N THR A 82 13.87 -27.14 -0.86
CA THR A 82 15.13 -27.49 -1.53
C THR A 82 15.40 -26.63 -2.76
N ARG A 83 14.38 -26.38 -3.58
CA ARG A 83 14.50 -25.65 -4.85
C ARG A 83 14.11 -24.17 -4.75
N ARG A 84 13.52 -23.74 -3.63
CA ARG A 84 13.00 -22.38 -3.42
C ARG A 84 12.08 -21.91 -4.55
N TRP A 85 11.22 -22.83 -5.02
CA TRP A 85 10.29 -22.54 -6.09
C TRP A 85 9.04 -21.83 -5.58
N GLY A 86 8.54 -20.88 -6.39
CA GLY A 86 7.24 -20.24 -6.16
C GLY A 86 6.05 -21.17 -6.46
N PRO A 87 4.85 -20.84 -5.97
CA PRO A 87 3.66 -21.66 -6.16
C PRO A 87 3.36 -21.99 -7.63
N HIS A 88 3.59 -21.08 -8.55
CA HIS A 88 3.38 -21.32 -9.99
C HIS A 88 4.29 -22.44 -10.53
N ARG A 89 5.60 -22.33 -10.24
CA ARG A 89 6.57 -23.30 -10.74
C ARG A 89 6.35 -24.70 -10.16
N ILE A 90 5.98 -24.78 -8.87
CA ILE A 90 5.61 -26.03 -8.22
C ILE A 90 4.34 -26.61 -8.85
N ALA A 91 3.35 -25.75 -9.12
CA ALA A 91 2.08 -26.14 -9.73
C ALA A 91 2.31 -26.78 -11.11
N TRP A 92 3.05 -26.15 -11.98
CA TRP A 92 3.38 -26.68 -13.31
C TRP A 92 4.18 -27.97 -13.23
N HIS A 93 5.15 -28.06 -12.33
CA HIS A 93 5.99 -29.26 -12.18
C HIS A 93 5.22 -30.49 -11.68
N LEU A 94 4.23 -30.27 -10.82
CA LEU A 94 3.44 -31.35 -10.21
C LEU A 94 2.09 -31.60 -10.89
N GLY A 95 1.69 -30.77 -11.87
CA GLY A 95 0.35 -30.85 -12.47
C GLY A 95 -0.79 -30.51 -11.48
N ILE A 96 -0.52 -29.69 -10.46
CA ILE A 96 -1.48 -29.35 -9.40
C ILE A 96 -1.88 -27.87 -9.54
N PRO A 97 -3.16 -27.50 -9.35
CA PRO A 97 -3.57 -26.09 -9.42
C PRO A 97 -2.77 -25.20 -8.45
N ARG A 98 -2.34 -24.01 -8.94
CA ARG A 98 -1.58 -23.04 -8.16
C ARG A 98 -2.23 -22.69 -6.82
N SER A 99 -3.56 -22.52 -6.82
CA SER A 99 -4.34 -22.21 -5.62
C SER A 99 -4.22 -23.30 -4.56
N THR A 100 -4.17 -24.56 -4.98
CA THR A 100 -3.98 -25.71 -4.11
C THR A 100 -2.57 -25.73 -3.53
N VAL A 101 -1.54 -25.52 -4.35
CA VAL A 101 -0.15 -25.38 -3.89
C VAL A 101 -0.04 -24.23 -2.88
N GLY A 102 -0.63 -23.07 -3.18
CA GLY A 102 -0.63 -21.92 -2.27
C GLY A 102 -1.27 -22.22 -0.92
N ARG A 103 -2.41 -22.91 -0.91
CA ARG A 103 -3.10 -23.36 0.33
C ARG A 103 -2.27 -24.33 1.15
N VAL A 104 -1.57 -25.26 0.51
CA VAL A 104 -0.67 -26.20 1.20
C VAL A 104 0.47 -25.43 1.85
N LEU A 105 1.17 -24.55 1.11
CA LEU A 105 2.28 -23.74 1.64
C LEU A 105 1.83 -22.87 2.83
N ALA A 106 0.64 -22.27 2.75
CA ALA A 106 0.07 -21.48 3.84
C ALA A 106 -0.27 -22.33 5.07
N ARG A 107 -0.87 -23.50 4.87
CA ARG A 107 -1.21 -24.47 5.95
C ARG A 107 0.02 -24.88 6.74
N TYR A 108 1.12 -25.13 6.07
CA TYR A 108 2.40 -25.47 6.69
C TYR A 108 3.23 -24.23 7.10
N ARG A 109 2.65 -23.04 7.02
CA ARG A 109 3.31 -21.76 7.39
C ARG A 109 4.66 -21.56 6.71
N MET A 110 4.79 -22.04 5.46
CA MET A 110 6.04 -21.89 4.72
C MET A 110 6.32 -20.41 4.44
N PRO A 111 7.52 -19.90 4.73
CA PRO A 111 7.85 -18.50 4.54
C PRO A 111 7.77 -18.11 3.06
N LEU A 112 7.42 -16.84 2.81
CA LEU A 112 7.44 -16.28 1.47
C LEU A 112 8.87 -16.19 0.96
N LEU A 113 9.11 -16.43 -0.34
CA LEU A 113 10.48 -16.46 -0.90
C LEU A 113 11.24 -15.15 -0.69
N HIS A 114 10.55 -14.00 -0.74
CA HIS A 114 11.19 -12.71 -0.52
C HIS A 114 11.56 -12.45 0.96
N HIS A 115 11.19 -13.36 1.86
CA HIS A 115 11.62 -13.35 3.26
C HIS A 115 12.79 -14.31 3.51
N LEU A 116 13.29 -14.98 2.48
CA LEU A 116 14.40 -15.91 2.57
C LEU A 116 15.60 -15.40 1.76
N ASP A 117 16.77 -15.62 2.31
CA ASP A 117 18.01 -15.51 1.55
C ASP A 117 18.08 -16.61 0.50
N GLN A 118 18.36 -16.23 -0.74
CA GLN A 118 18.34 -17.18 -1.86
C GLN A 118 19.45 -18.23 -1.76
N ALA A 119 20.60 -17.89 -1.22
CA ALA A 119 21.74 -18.80 -1.12
C ALA A 119 21.60 -19.77 0.06
N THR A 120 21.28 -19.25 1.24
CA THR A 120 21.25 -20.03 2.48
C THR A 120 19.89 -20.61 2.82
N GLY A 121 18.78 -19.99 2.35
CA GLY A 121 17.40 -20.33 2.72
C GLY A 121 17.01 -19.86 4.13
N LEU A 122 17.88 -19.14 4.81
CA LEU A 122 17.59 -18.57 6.11
C LEU A 122 16.64 -17.39 6.01
N PRO A 123 15.81 -17.13 7.03
CA PRO A 123 14.94 -15.96 7.05
C PRO A 123 15.76 -14.66 7.00
N ILE A 124 15.45 -13.80 6.03
CA ILE A 124 16.00 -12.44 5.99
C ILE A 124 15.26 -11.60 7.03
N ARG A 125 15.97 -11.17 8.05
CA ARG A 125 15.46 -10.18 8.99
C ARG A 125 15.46 -8.82 8.32
N LYS A 126 14.36 -8.46 7.66
CA LYS A 126 14.18 -7.08 7.19
C LYS A 126 13.94 -6.21 8.41
N PRO A 127 14.82 -5.26 8.72
CA PRO A 127 14.54 -4.32 9.79
C PRO A 127 13.23 -3.60 9.44
N LYS A 128 12.33 -3.48 10.43
CA LYS A 128 11.13 -2.66 10.24
C LYS A 128 11.59 -1.26 9.88
N PRO A 129 11.13 -0.69 8.76
CA PRO A 129 11.51 0.67 8.41
C PRO A 129 11.07 1.60 9.56
N VAL A 130 12.02 2.28 10.16
CA VAL A 130 11.73 3.32 11.14
C VAL A 130 11.06 4.44 10.37
N ARG A 131 9.78 4.67 10.64
CA ARG A 131 9.06 5.78 10.03
C ARG A 131 9.59 7.08 10.63
N TYR A 132 10.12 7.90 9.76
CA TYR A 132 10.59 9.22 10.10
C TYR A 132 9.40 10.19 9.98
N GLU A 133 8.80 10.55 11.09
CA GLU A 133 7.69 11.51 11.16
C GLU A 133 8.18 12.77 11.86
N MET A 134 7.75 13.92 11.34
CA MET A 134 8.03 15.23 11.93
C MET A 134 6.98 15.58 12.97
N SER A 135 7.34 16.40 13.93
CA SER A 135 6.46 16.86 15.00
C SER A 135 5.60 18.07 14.60
N GLY A 136 6.08 18.87 13.64
CA GLY A 136 5.38 20.04 13.14
C GLY A 136 5.62 20.31 11.65
N PRO A 137 4.76 21.15 11.04
CA PRO A 137 4.95 21.57 9.65
C PRO A 137 6.19 22.45 9.51
N GLY A 138 6.87 22.31 8.37
CA GLY A 138 8.07 23.09 8.06
C GLY A 138 9.38 22.56 8.69
N GLU A 139 9.33 21.62 9.64
CA GLU A 139 10.54 21.00 10.18
C GLU A 139 11.37 20.31 9.10
N LEU A 140 10.71 19.79 8.07
CA LEU A 140 11.36 19.21 6.90
C LEU A 140 10.46 19.26 5.67
N VAL A 141 10.95 19.86 4.60
CA VAL A 141 10.32 19.83 3.28
C VAL A 141 11.15 18.96 2.34
N HIS A 142 10.52 17.97 1.73
CA HIS A 142 11.14 17.13 0.72
C HIS A 142 11.02 17.79 -0.65
N VAL A 143 12.14 17.94 -1.35
CA VAL A 143 12.18 18.52 -2.71
C VAL A 143 12.72 17.48 -3.69
N ASP A 144 12.06 17.38 -4.85
CA ASP A 144 12.42 16.42 -5.90
C ASP A 144 11.97 16.91 -7.28
N ILE A 145 12.56 16.34 -8.32
CA ILE A 145 12.18 16.62 -9.72
C ILE A 145 11.72 15.32 -10.37
N LYS A 146 10.47 15.32 -10.84
CA LYS A 146 9.91 14.20 -11.59
C LYS A 146 9.93 14.46 -13.07
N LYS A 147 10.66 13.64 -13.83
CA LYS A 147 10.64 13.68 -15.29
C LYS A 147 9.51 12.81 -15.82
N LEU A 148 8.68 13.37 -16.67
CA LEU A 148 7.63 12.66 -17.39
C LEU A 148 7.86 12.83 -18.90
N GLY A 149 7.82 11.74 -19.65
CA GLY A 149 7.85 11.81 -21.10
C GLY A 149 6.65 12.60 -21.63
N ARG A 150 6.88 13.45 -22.61
CA ARG A 150 5.81 14.23 -23.28
C ARG A 150 4.86 13.33 -24.04
N ILE A 151 3.58 13.64 -23.99
CA ILE A 151 2.55 12.98 -24.78
C ILE A 151 2.54 13.61 -26.16
N PRO A 152 2.53 12.81 -27.25
CA PRO A 152 2.38 13.34 -28.60
C PRO A 152 0.99 13.92 -28.85
N ASP A 153 0.89 14.88 -29.76
CA ASP A 153 -0.38 15.35 -30.25
C ASP A 153 -1.17 14.22 -30.90
N GLY A 154 -2.46 14.16 -30.61
CA GLY A 154 -3.30 13.03 -30.94
C GLY A 154 -3.17 11.84 -29.99
N GLY A 155 -2.40 11.95 -28.90
CA GLY A 155 -2.18 10.88 -27.92
C GLY A 155 -1.08 9.89 -28.35
N GLY A 156 -0.67 9.04 -27.44
CA GLY A 156 0.30 7.97 -27.69
C GLY A 156 -0.36 6.59 -27.64
N TRP A 157 0.47 5.56 -27.47
CA TRP A 157 -0.01 4.17 -27.41
C TRP A 157 -1.06 3.91 -26.31
N ARG A 158 -1.11 4.76 -25.26
CA ARG A 158 -2.14 4.63 -24.21
C ARG A 158 -3.53 5.04 -24.71
N ALA A 159 -3.61 5.97 -25.66
CA ALA A 159 -4.87 6.40 -26.25
C ALA A 159 -5.34 5.46 -27.38
N HIS A 160 -4.39 4.89 -28.14
CA HIS A 160 -4.70 4.17 -29.38
C HIS A 160 -4.35 2.67 -29.34
N GLY A 161 -3.73 2.20 -28.27
CA GLY A 161 -3.22 0.84 -28.15
C GLY A 161 -1.79 0.67 -28.70
N ARG A 162 -1.08 -0.34 -28.19
CA ARG A 162 0.23 -0.74 -28.73
C ARG A 162 0.07 -1.33 -30.12
N GLY A 163 1.00 -1.02 -31.04
CA GLY A 163 0.94 -1.46 -32.42
C GLY A 163 -0.03 -0.66 -33.30
N SER A 164 -0.66 0.40 -32.80
CA SER A 164 -1.48 1.30 -33.58
C SER A 164 -0.64 2.12 -34.59
N LYS A 165 -1.31 2.69 -35.65
CA LYS A 165 -0.63 3.59 -36.57
C LYS A 165 0.06 4.77 -35.85
N GLN A 166 -0.54 5.28 -34.80
CA GLN A 166 0.00 6.35 -33.97
C GLN A 166 1.24 5.90 -33.16
N ASP A 167 1.24 4.68 -32.63
CA ASP A 167 2.39 4.11 -31.93
C ASP A 167 3.57 3.92 -32.90
N HIS A 168 3.31 3.36 -34.08
CA HIS A 168 4.31 3.23 -35.15
C HIS A 168 4.86 4.57 -35.64
N ARG A 169 3.98 5.58 -35.84
CA ARG A 169 4.43 6.94 -36.20
C ARG A 169 5.35 7.53 -35.13
N ALA A 170 5.04 7.31 -33.84
CA ALA A 170 5.87 7.74 -32.72
C ALA A 170 7.22 7.02 -32.70
N GLY A 171 7.25 5.73 -33.00
CA GLY A 171 8.48 4.93 -33.18
C GLY A 171 9.35 5.48 -34.32
N SER A 172 8.76 5.58 -35.51
CA SER A 172 9.48 6.07 -36.71
C SER A 172 10.04 7.50 -36.53
N ALA A 173 9.34 8.38 -35.84
CA ALA A 173 9.82 9.73 -35.54
C ALA A 173 11.06 9.70 -34.60
N ARG A 174 11.07 8.79 -33.62
CA ARG A 174 12.24 8.57 -32.75
C ARG A 174 13.43 8.05 -33.53
N ASP A 175 13.22 7.07 -34.40
CA ASP A 175 14.30 6.48 -35.21
C ASP A 175 14.89 7.49 -36.18
N LYS A 176 14.05 8.32 -36.82
CA LYS A 176 14.52 9.43 -37.69
C LYS A 176 15.32 10.47 -36.90
N ALA A 177 14.91 10.85 -35.69
CA ALA A 177 15.64 11.78 -34.84
C ALA A 177 16.99 11.19 -34.43
N ALA A 178 17.06 9.92 -34.04
CA ALA A 178 18.29 9.23 -33.69
C ALA A 178 19.29 9.19 -34.84
N ARG A 179 18.83 8.87 -36.08
CA ARG A 179 19.66 8.88 -37.31
C ARG A 179 20.25 10.25 -37.66
N ARG A 180 19.60 11.32 -37.24
CA ARG A 180 20.07 12.71 -37.44
C ARG A 180 20.94 13.22 -36.30
N GLY A 181 21.35 12.37 -35.34
CA GLY A 181 22.09 12.79 -34.15
C GLY A 181 21.30 13.65 -33.18
N ALA A 182 19.98 13.83 -33.41
CA ALA A 182 19.11 14.53 -32.50
C ALA A 182 18.67 13.60 -31.37
N SER A 183 18.31 14.16 -30.21
CA SER A 183 17.77 13.37 -29.11
C SER A 183 16.55 12.57 -29.59
N PRO A 184 16.53 11.22 -29.47
CA PRO A 184 15.43 10.39 -29.94
C PRO A 184 14.15 10.57 -29.14
N SER A 185 14.18 11.35 -28.06
CA SER A 185 13.03 11.56 -27.19
C SER A 185 12.27 12.82 -27.58
N ARG A 186 10.94 12.79 -27.45
CA ARG A 186 10.09 13.99 -27.55
C ARG A 186 10.32 14.99 -26.45
N GLY A 187 11.36 14.78 -25.64
CA GLY A 187 11.69 15.54 -24.48
C GLY A 187 10.88 15.13 -23.25
N TYR A 188 11.21 15.76 -22.16
CA TYR A 188 10.59 15.57 -20.88
C TYR A 188 9.85 16.83 -20.45
N VAL A 189 8.86 16.62 -19.60
CA VAL A 189 8.31 17.64 -18.70
C VAL A 189 8.98 17.47 -17.36
N PHE A 190 9.44 18.53 -16.77
CA PHE A 190 10.10 18.55 -15.47
C PHE A 190 9.11 19.10 -14.45
N LEU A 191 8.69 18.27 -13.52
CA LEU A 191 7.82 18.65 -12.43
C LEU A 191 8.67 18.78 -11.18
N HIS A 192 8.80 19.98 -10.68
CA HIS A 192 9.47 20.27 -9.44
C HIS A 192 8.47 20.23 -8.30
N HIS A 193 8.78 19.50 -7.24
CA HIS A 193 7.90 19.27 -6.11
C HIS A 193 8.57 19.65 -4.81
N ALA A 194 7.80 20.27 -3.91
CA ALA A 194 8.15 20.48 -2.52
C ALA A 194 7.00 19.98 -1.66
N VAL A 195 7.25 19.01 -0.78
CA VAL A 195 6.24 18.34 0.03
C VAL A 195 6.62 18.43 1.51
N ASP A 196 5.80 19.06 2.31
CA ASP A 196 6.01 19.09 3.76
C ASP A 196 5.90 17.69 4.38
N ALA A 197 6.89 17.34 5.21
CA ALA A 197 7.00 16.00 5.79
C ALA A 197 5.93 15.72 6.84
N PHE A 198 5.38 16.74 7.49
CA PHE A 198 4.35 16.62 8.51
C PHE A 198 2.95 16.62 7.89
N SER A 199 2.56 17.70 7.24
CA SER A 199 1.20 17.90 6.71
C SER A 199 0.94 17.16 5.40
N ARG A 200 1.98 16.87 4.63
CA ARG A 200 1.92 16.41 3.22
C ARG A 200 1.48 17.48 2.25
N LEU A 201 1.32 18.74 2.70
CA LEU A 201 1.02 19.87 1.81
C LEU A 201 2.11 19.94 0.73
N ALA A 202 1.68 20.06 -0.50
CA ALA A 202 2.56 20.01 -1.66
C ALA A 202 2.46 21.28 -2.49
N TYR A 203 3.62 21.87 -2.80
CA TYR A 203 3.79 22.85 -3.85
C TYR A 203 4.44 22.20 -5.05
N SER A 204 3.95 22.47 -6.23
CA SER A 204 4.48 21.82 -7.43
C SER A 204 4.30 22.68 -8.67
N GLU A 205 5.36 22.74 -9.48
CA GLU A 205 5.41 23.48 -10.74
C GLU A 205 5.94 22.62 -11.88
N ARG A 206 5.43 22.89 -13.06
CA ARG A 206 6.03 22.43 -14.30
C ARG A 206 7.02 23.47 -14.81
N LEU A 207 8.29 23.06 -14.96
CA LEU A 207 9.37 23.92 -15.42
C LEU A 207 10.05 23.35 -16.66
N SER A 208 10.91 24.15 -17.28
CA SER A 208 11.55 23.83 -18.57
C SER A 208 12.62 22.75 -18.45
N ASP A 209 13.33 22.72 -17.33
CA ASP A 209 14.50 21.88 -17.14
C ASP A 209 14.76 21.56 -15.65
N GLU A 210 15.90 20.94 -15.37
CA GLU A 210 16.37 20.59 -14.03
C GLU A 210 17.69 21.31 -13.68
N ARG A 211 17.92 22.50 -14.21
CA ARG A 211 19.15 23.27 -13.91
C ARG A 211 19.14 23.85 -12.51
N GLY A 212 20.33 24.24 -12.03
CA GLY A 212 20.49 24.78 -10.69
C GLY A 212 19.68 26.08 -10.47
N GLU A 213 19.69 26.97 -11.47
CA GLU A 213 18.96 28.24 -11.47
C GLU A 213 17.44 28.01 -11.42
N THR A 214 16.97 27.03 -12.22
CA THR A 214 15.56 26.64 -12.27
C THR A 214 15.10 26.06 -10.94
N ALA A 215 15.90 25.18 -10.34
CA ALA A 215 15.61 24.59 -9.04
C ALA A 215 15.67 25.63 -7.91
N ALA A 216 16.57 26.60 -7.99
CA ALA A 216 16.69 27.74 -7.04
C ALA A 216 15.44 28.64 -7.11
N GLY A 217 15.05 29.05 -8.31
CA GLY A 217 13.83 29.84 -8.51
C GLY A 217 12.57 29.10 -8.04
N PHE A 218 12.46 27.81 -8.32
CA PHE A 218 11.39 26.98 -7.79
C PHE A 218 11.36 27.00 -6.26
N TRP A 219 12.51 26.81 -5.61
CA TRP A 219 12.58 26.78 -4.16
C TRP A 219 12.14 28.11 -3.52
N ILE A 220 12.52 29.23 -4.08
CA ILE A 220 12.10 30.57 -3.60
C ILE A 220 10.56 30.66 -3.60
N ARG A 221 9.90 30.27 -4.69
CA ARG A 221 8.44 30.28 -4.79
C ARG A 221 7.78 29.26 -3.88
N ALA A 222 8.36 28.05 -3.78
CA ALA A 222 7.88 27.04 -2.85
C ALA A 222 7.93 27.52 -1.39
N ARG A 223 9.01 28.18 -0.99
CA ARG A 223 9.15 28.76 0.34
C ARG A 223 8.12 29.85 0.61
N ALA A 224 7.84 30.73 -0.37
CA ALA A 224 6.78 31.73 -0.28
C ALA A 224 5.41 31.06 -0.10
N PHE A 225 5.08 30.06 -0.90
CA PHE A 225 3.85 29.28 -0.77
C PHE A 225 3.68 28.67 0.66
N PHE A 226 4.73 28.09 1.22
CA PHE A 226 4.65 27.56 2.58
C PHE A 226 4.45 28.67 3.61
N ALA A 227 5.08 29.81 3.44
CA ALA A 227 4.91 30.99 4.33
C ALA A 227 3.48 31.54 4.29
N GLU A 228 2.83 31.61 3.12
CA GLU A 228 1.41 31.98 2.96
C GLU A 228 0.46 31.02 3.71
N HIS A 229 0.87 29.75 3.90
CA HIS A 229 0.14 28.78 4.69
C HIS A 229 0.58 28.73 6.18
N GLY A 230 1.32 29.73 6.65
CA GLY A 230 1.80 29.80 8.04
C GLY A 230 2.92 28.81 8.37
N ILE A 231 3.59 28.25 7.38
CA ILE A 231 4.65 27.26 7.56
C ILE A 231 6.03 27.91 7.41
N THR A 232 6.79 27.98 8.49
CA THR A 232 8.20 28.37 8.45
C THR A 232 9.08 27.14 8.21
N VAL A 233 9.75 27.09 7.06
CA VAL A 233 10.61 25.96 6.70
C VAL A 233 11.96 26.07 7.37
N THR A 234 12.35 25.07 8.15
CA THR A 234 13.64 25.02 8.87
C THR A 234 14.65 24.06 8.25
N ALA A 235 14.18 23.05 7.50
CA ALA A 235 15.07 22.14 6.77
C ALA A 235 14.46 21.68 5.45
N VAL A 236 15.34 21.44 4.48
CA VAL A 236 15.01 20.88 3.16
C VAL A 236 15.76 19.58 2.95
N MET A 237 15.08 18.58 2.43
CA MET A 237 15.69 17.32 1.99
C MET A 237 15.60 17.17 0.48
N THR A 238 16.75 16.91 -0.14
CA THR A 238 16.86 16.64 -1.58
C THR A 238 17.59 15.32 -1.80
N ASP A 239 17.56 14.82 -3.00
CA ASP A 239 18.54 13.84 -3.46
C ASP A 239 19.92 14.51 -3.70
N ASN A 240 20.85 13.74 -4.32
CA ASN A 240 22.18 14.25 -4.68
C ASN A 240 22.26 14.78 -6.12
N GLY A 241 21.13 15.16 -6.72
CA GLY A 241 21.08 15.72 -8.07
C GLY A 241 21.98 16.95 -8.22
N ALA A 242 22.56 17.13 -9.41
CA ALA A 242 23.51 18.21 -9.67
C ALA A 242 22.90 19.61 -9.40
N CYS A 243 21.62 19.80 -9.72
CA CYS A 243 20.89 21.05 -9.48
C CYS A 243 20.88 21.42 -7.99
N TYR A 244 20.68 20.46 -7.09
CA TYR A 244 20.64 20.69 -5.64
C TYR A 244 22.02 20.83 -4.99
N ARG A 245 23.08 20.44 -5.71
CA ARG A 245 24.48 20.64 -5.29
C ARG A 245 25.06 21.96 -5.76
N SER A 246 24.34 22.70 -6.59
CA SER A 246 24.78 23.95 -7.15
C SER A 246 24.91 25.05 -6.08
N ARG A 247 25.83 25.97 -6.29
CA ARG A 247 25.99 27.16 -5.41
C ARG A 247 24.75 28.03 -5.42
N VAL A 248 24.07 28.11 -6.58
CA VAL A 248 22.86 28.94 -6.75
C VAL A 248 21.72 28.37 -5.90
N PHE A 249 21.51 27.05 -5.90
CA PHE A 249 20.49 26.43 -5.04
C PHE A 249 20.83 26.61 -3.55
N THR A 250 22.10 26.44 -3.18
CA THR A 250 22.54 26.63 -1.79
C THR A 250 22.30 28.07 -1.33
N ALA A 251 22.59 29.04 -2.18
CA ALA A 251 22.31 30.47 -1.88
C ALA A 251 20.80 30.74 -1.75
N ALA A 252 19.97 30.12 -2.61
CA ALA A 252 18.51 30.27 -2.59
C ALA A 252 17.85 29.67 -1.33
N LEU A 253 18.46 28.71 -0.66
CA LEU A 253 17.97 28.21 0.63
C LEU A 253 17.94 29.30 1.69
N GLY A 254 18.88 30.23 1.64
CA GLY A 254 19.00 31.32 2.58
C GLY A 254 19.57 30.92 3.95
N THR A 255 19.76 31.91 4.82
CA THR A 255 20.17 31.67 6.22
C THR A 255 19.01 31.07 7.01
N GLY A 256 19.30 30.05 7.82
CA GLY A 256 18.29 29.42 8.68
C GLY A 256 17.61 28.16 8.11
N VAL A 257 17.79 27.84 6.83
CA VAL A 257 17.25 26.60 6.25
C VAL A 257 18.36 25.55 6.13
N LYS A 258 18.24 24.48 6.89
CA LYS A 258 19.22 23.38 6.88
C LYS A 258 19.05 22.49 5.65
N HIS A 259 20.05 22.42 4.79
CA HIS A 259 20.04 21.49 3.66
C HIS A 259 20.45 20.09 4.09
N ARG A 260 19.54 19.12 3.94
CA ARG A 260 19.80 17.69 4.16
C ARG A 260 19.78 16.99 2.81
N ARG A 261 20.76 16.17 2.54
CA ARG A 261 20.82 15.33 1.33
C ARG A 261 20.66 13.86 1.70
N THR A 262 20.01 13.09 0.81
CA THR A 262 19.90 11.63 0.99
C THR A 262 21.30 11.01 1.02
N ARG A 263 21.48 10.01 1.89
CA ARG A 263 22.74 9.25 1.89
C ARG A 263 22.82 8.41 0.61
N PRO A 264 24.02 8.20 0.05
CA PRO A 264 24.22 7.29 -1.07
C PRO A 264 23.59 5.92 -0.78
N PHE A 265 22.96 5.32 -1.78
CA PHE A 265 22.30 4.02 -1.68
C PHE A 265 21.16 3.90 -0.65
N ARG A 266 20.66 5.03 -0.11
CA ARG A 266 19.49 5.06 0.79
C ARG A 266 18.43 6.04 0.30
N PRO A 267 17.81 5.78 -0.86
CA PRO A 267 16.77 6.67 -1.42
C PRO A 267 15.53 6.77 -0.51
N GLN A 268 15.32 5.79 0.36
CA GLN A 268 14.18 5.72 1.30
C GLN A 268 14.04 6.96 2.21
N THR A 269 15.10 7.75 2.38
CA THR A 269 15.05 8.99 3.16
C THR A 269 14.21 10.08 2.48
N ASN A 270 14.04 10.05 1.15
CA ASN A 270 13.16 10.96 0.41
C ASN A 270 11.74 10.39 0.18
N GLY A 271 11.33 9.44 1.01
CA GLY A 271 10.12 8.64 0.83
C GLY A 271 8.80 9.42 0.78
N LYS A 272 8.75 10.66 1.32
CA LYS A 272 7.51 11.46 1.30
C LYS A 272 7.24 12.00 -0.11
N VAL A 273 8.23 12.56 -0.77
CA VAL A 273 8.09 13.04 -2.16
C VAL A 273 8.03 11.86 -3.16
N GLU A 274 8.71 10.75 -2.90
CA GLU A 274 8.54 9.54 -3.71
C GLU A 274 7.09 9.02 -3.65
N ARG A 275 6.46 9.08 -2.48
CA ARG A 275 5.05 8.73 -2.32
C ARG A 275 4.15 9.72 -3.04
N PHE A 276 4.45 11.01 -3.00
CA PHE A 276 3.77 12.06 -3.77
C PHE A 276 3.88 11.74 -5.27
N ASN A 277 5.08 11.49 -5.79
CA ASN A 277 5.33 11.12 -7.19
C ASN A 277 4.54 9.88 -7.63
N ARG A 278 4.37 8.91 -6.74
CA ARG A 278 3.58 7.70 -7.02
C ARG A 278 2.10 8.00 -7.11
N THR A 279 1.58 8.86 -6.23
CA THR A 279 0.19 9.34 -6.25
C THR A 279 -0.08 10.18 -7.50
N LEU A 280 0.81 11.13 -7.80
CA LEU A 280 0.76 11.94 -9.01
C LEU A 280 0.73 11.08 -10.28
N ALA A 281 1.56 10.04 -10.34
CA ALA A 281 1.59 9.14 -11.50
C ALA A 281 0.27 8.38 -11.66
N ALA A 282 -0.31 7.88 -10.57
CA ALA A 282 -1.53 7.07 -10.61
C ALA A 282 -2.80 7.91 -10.81
N GLU A 283 -2.87 9.07 -10.17
CA GLU A 283 -4.12 9.84 -10.07
C GLU A 283 -4.19 11.03 -11.05
N TRP A 284 -3.07 11.39 -11.68
CA TRP A 284 -3.03 12.43 -12.70
C TRP A 284 -2.25 11.99 -13.94
N ALA A 285 -0.93 11.78 -13.88
CA ALA A 285 -0.10 11.64 -15.09
C ALA A 285 -0.51 10.49 -16.01
N TYR A 286 -1.07 9.43 -15.45
CA TYR A 286 -1.54 8.23 -16.15
C TYR A 286 -2.95 7.79 -15.72
N ALA A 287 -3.74 8.69 -15.12
CA ALA A 287 -5.11 8.40 -14.68
C ALA A 287 -6.04 8.08 -15.84
N ARG A 288 -5.80 8.69 -16.99
CA ARG A 288 -6.52 8.47 -18.25
C ARG A 288 -5.57 8.58 -19.44
N PRO A 289 -5.93 8.09 -20.63
CA PRO A 289 -5.23 8.40 -21.85
C PRO A 289 -5.51 9.86 -22.25
N TYR A 290 -4.49 10.70 -22.21
CA TYR A 290 -4.56 12.09 -22.64
C TYR A 290 -4.31 12.20 -24.13
N ALA A 291 -5.03 13.11 -24.80
CA ALA A 291 -4.90 13.36 -26.23
C ALA A 291 -3.61 14.13 -26.60
N SER A 292 -3.06 14.90 -25.66
CA SER A 292 -1.82 15.67 -25.85
C SER A 292 -1.16 15.98 -24.50
N GLU A 293 0.05 16.53 -24.58
CA GLU A 293 0.71 17.08 -23.38
C GLU A 293 -0.02 18.31 -22.83
N ALA A 294 -0.63 19.11 -23.68
CA ALA A 294 -1.44 20.26 -23.28
C ALA A 294 -2.69 19.82 -22.50
N ASP A 295 -3.39 18.76 -22.95
CA ASP A 295 -4.54 18.17 -22.24
C ASP A 295 -4.14 17.65 -20.87
N ARG A 296 -3.01 16.93 -20.77
CA ARG A 296 -2.49 16.47 -19.47
C ARG A 296 -2.15 17.64 -18.54
N GLN A 297 -1.54 18.69 -19.10
CA GLN A 297 -1.14 19.87 -18.33
C GLN A 297 -2.35 20.68 -17.84
N ALA A 298 -3.40 20.81 -18.64
CA ALA A 298 -4.61 21.53 -18.25
C ALA A 298 -5.29 20.91 -17.01
N ALA A 299 -5.21 19.60 -16.85
CA ALA A 299 -5.77 18.89 -15.69
C ALA A 299 -4.86 18.97 -14.42
N TYR A 300 -3.67 19.56 -14.50
CA TYR A 300 -2.72 19.52 -13.37
C TYR A 300 -3.11 20.41 -12.19
N PRO A 301 -3.52 21.67 -12.39
CA PRO A 301 -3.88 22.56 -11.27
C PRO A 301 -5.05 22.01 -10.45
N GLU A 302 -6.06 21.49 -11.10
CA GLU A 302 -7.23 20.89 -10.45
C GLU A 302 -6.82 19.67 -9.60
N TRP A 303 -5.99 18.79 -10.16
CA TRP A 303 -5.49 17.64 -9.43
C TRP A 303 -4.65 18.04 -8.21
N LEU A 304 -3.76 19.06 -8.32
CA LEU A 304 -2.94 19.51 -7.20
C LEU A 304 -3.80 20.15 -6.10
N HIS A 305 -4.83 20.92 -6.50
CA HIS A 305 -5.83 21.46 -5.57
C HIS A 305 -6.56 20.33 -4.85
N HIS A 306 -7.06 19.34 -5.60
CA HIS A 306 -7.70 18.15 -5.00
C HIS A 306 -6.76 17.43 -4.03
N TYR A 307 -5.49 17.23 -4.39
CA TYR A 307 -4.49 16.60 -3.54
C TYR A 307 -4.33 17.31 -2.20
N ASN A 308 -4.24 18.63 -2.21
CA ASN A 308 -4.00 19.44 -1.02
C ASN A 308 -5.24 19.63 -0.14
N HIS A 309 -6.43 19.76 -0.73
CA HIS A 309 -7.62 20.22 -0.03
C HIS A 309 -8.74 19.19 0.10
N HIS A 310 -8.74 18.14 -0.71
CA HIS A 310 -9.86 17.22 -0.76
C HIS A 310 -9.47 15.75 -0.61
N ARG A 311 -8.23 15.39 -0.89
CA ARG A 311 -7.78 14.01 -0.86
C ARG A 311 -7.40 13.55 0.55
N PRO A 312 -8.10 12.52 1.12
CA PRO A 312 -7.70 11.94 2.40
C PRO A 312 -6.38 11.18 2.30
N HIS A 313 -5.50 11.34 3.27
CA HIS A 313 -4.20 10.67 3.30
C HIS A 313 -4.08 9.68 4.46
N SER A 314 -3.97 8.41 4.17
CA SER A 314 -3.80 7.36 5.20
C SER A 314 -2.55 7.55 6.08
N GLY A 315 -1.51 8.19 5.56
CA GLY A 315 -0.28 8.48 6.30
C GLY A 315 -0.42 9.58 7.36
N ILE A 316 -1.53 10.31 7.35
CA ILE A 316 -1.85 11.37 8.31
C ILE A 316 -3.24 11.18 8.92
N GLY A 317 -3.64 9.92 9.11
CA GLY A 317 -4.89 9.59 9.81
C GLY A 317 -6.16 9.88 9.03
N GLY A 318 -6.09 9.98 7.69
CA GLY A 318 -7.24 10.30 6.83
C GLY A 318 -7.52 11.80 6.68
N LEU A 319 -6.71 12.67 7.27
CA LEU A 319 -6.83 14.10 7.08
C LEU A 319 -6.39 14.51 5.67
N VAL A 320 -6.87 15.67 5.21
CA VAL A 320 -6.35 16.34 4.03
C VAL A 320 -5.12 17.19 4.40
N PRO A 321 -4.15 17.40 3.50
CA PRO A 321 -2.93 18.14 3.80
C PRO A 321 -3.15 19.53 4.38
N SER A 322 -4.03 20.33 3.80
CA SER A 322 -4.34 21.71 4.25
C SER A 322 -4.93 21.73 5.66
N ALA A 323 -5.87 20.82 5.98
CA ALA A 323 -6.45 20.75 7.31
C ALA A 323 -5.42 20.39 8.38
N ARG A 324 -4.41 19.58 8.04
CA ARG A 324 -3.36 19.22 9.00
C ARG A 324 -2.40 20.36 9.30
N VAL A 325 -2.24 21.35 8.41
CA VAL A 325 -1.45 22.56 8.68
C VAL A 325 -2.13 23.39 9.78
N HIS A 326 -3.44 23.54 9.72
CA HIS A 326 -4.19 24.40 10.63
C HIS A 326 -4.55 23.72 11.96
N ASN A 327 -4.47 22.38 12.03
CA ASN A 327 -4.88 21.60 13.21
C ASN A 327 -3.68 21.28 14.15
N LEU A 328 -2.80 22.25 14.37
CA LEU A 328 -1.60 22.07 15.19
C LEU A 328 -1.87 21.94 16.69
N THR A 329 -3.04 22.27 17.16
CA THR A 329 -3.31 22.36 18.61
C THR A 329 -4.43 21.45 19.11
N GLY A 330 -4.96 20.50 18.39
CA GLY A 330 -5.96 19.59 18.98
C GLY A 330 -7.09 20.24 19.82
N LYS A 331 -7.25 21.57 19.72
CA LYS A 331 -8.17 22.44 20.43
C LYS A 331 -8.98 23.22 19.42
N ASN A 332 -9.80 22.54 18.67
CA ASN A 332 -11.04 23.09 18.17
C ASN A 332 -12.06 21.96 18.25
N THR A 333 -12.75 21.96 19.36
CA THR A 333 -14.06 21.36 19.57
C THR A 333 -15.04 21.86 18.55
#